data_2b1fd99f8d5b0de2201f72aedb9bdce4
#
_entry.id   2b1fd99f8d5b0de2201f72aedb9bdce4
#
_cell.length_a   1.000
_cell.length_b   1.000
_cell.length_c   1.000
_cell.angle_alpha   90.00
_cell.angle_beta   90.00
_cell.angle_gamma   90.00
#
_symmetry.space_group_name_H-M   'P 1'
#
loop_
_entity.id
_entity.type
_entity.pdbx_description
1 polymer ?
#
loop_
_entity_poly.entity_id
_entity_poly.type
_entity_poly.pdbx_seq_one_letter_code
_entity_poly.pdbx_strand_id
1 'polypeptide(L)'
;MLRIDLNLLAGRFHATPWGRHVNEGEPEWPPSPWRFLRALVSSWKTTAPHLTEEELQPLFNKLSEPPSFHLPDAVAGHTRHYMPQANNKKLLVHDPHIKVARDVTGEFCPVSLLWESAELTDEEGELLDRLLRGICYFGRAESWCELTRNLDAKEPNAYPSFEKDEEGTVSLQVLCPEVRATLSQLMVETRELQKKGYNRPPGSRFLSYRRAQDALVPKRGSRQIREARKHLAVFLIQARVLPHRKELLRVADWARMGFNSWYGRLNNKATSACFTGKRQGEARDDDHQHAFFLPWTSEFADRRTSIDRLYVYSPEGFGEKELEVIKRVRSFPDFRRQSPAQSGSPDRFRLTPIELLSQDECPHVFGRSDVWESWSPFLCNRHPKKNGKDSPEDQVRLECRRRGLPEVLEIERVETGPGLPRWVEYVNRRWRKNGPKAPPCGFRLTFAEPVVGPLALGGECHFGMGQFIAL
;
A
#
# COMPACT_ATOMS: atom_id res chain seq x y z
N MET A 1 -8.25 -14.55 -33.10
CA MET A 1 -8.22 -14.88 -31.65
C MET A 1 -9.06 -13.85 -30.90
N LEU A 2 -9.97 -14.29 -30.06
CA LEU A 2 -10.78 -13.41 -29.19
C LEU A 2 -10.25 -13.54 -27.75
N ARG A 3 -9.99 -12.39 -27.10
CA ARG A 3 -9.64 -12.33 -25.68
C ARG A 3 -10.63 -11.43 -24.93
N ILE A 4 -11.10 -11.93 -23.78
CA ILE A 4 -11.93 -11.17 -22.85
C ILE A 4 -11.23 -11.16 -21.49
N ASP A 5 -10.96 -9.97 -20.99
CA ASP A 5 -10.35 -9.76 -19.68
C ASP A 5 -11.43 -9.50 -18.62
N LEU A 6 -11.44 -10.31 -17.60
CA LEU A 6 -12.25 -10.14 -16.38
C LEU A 6 -11.40 -9.40 -15.35
N ASN A 7 -11.63 -8.12 -15.19
CA ASN A 7 -11.00 -7.26 -14.21
C ASN A 7 -11.80 -7.29 -12.90
N LEU A 8 -11.24 -7.89 -11.86
CA LEU A 8 -11.88 -7.98 -10.54
C LEU A 8 -11.54 -6.73 -9.73
N LEU A 9 -12.47 -5.78 -9.61
CA LEU A 9 -12.25 -4.45 -9.01
C LEU A 9 -11.78 -4.50 -7.55
N ALA A 10 -12.21 -5.50 -6.79
CA ALA A 10 -11.73 -5.77 -5.42
C ALA A 10 -10.65 -6.87 -5.36
N GLY A 11 -10.19 -7.37 -6.51
CA GLY A 11 -9.26 -8.51 -6.61
C GLY A 11 -9.84 -9.82 -6.07
N ARG A 12 -11.15 -9.90 -5.86
CA ARG A 12 -11.82 -11.04 -5.26
C ARG A 12 -12.78 -11.68 -6.25
N PHE A 13 -12.65 -13.00 -6.40
CA PHE A 13 -13.60 -13.83 -7.13
C PHE A 13 -14.21 -14.87 -6.20
N HIS A 14 -15.54 -14.93 -6.16
CA HIS A 14 -16.29 -15.88 -5.37
C HIS A 14 -17.32 -16.59 -6.25
N ALA A 15 -17.09 -17.84 -6.52
CA ALA A 15 -18.06 -18.75 -7.15
C ALA A 15 -17.81 -20.17 -6.65
N THR A 16 -18.89 -20.91 -6.51
CA THR A 16 -18.86 -22.34 -6.16
C THR A 16 -19.01 -23.16 -7.43
N PRO A 17 -18.15 -24.15 -7.68
CA PRO A 17 -18.28 -25.05 -8.83
C PRO A 17 -19.63 -25.78 -8.81
N TRP A 18 -20.19 -26.03 -10.00
CA TRP A 18 -21.44 -26.78 -10.08
C TRP A 18 -21.27 -28.19 -9.52
N GLY A 19 -22.25 -28.64 -8.75
CA GLY A 19 -22.24 -29.96 -8.10
C GLY A 19 -21.52 -29.96 -6.74
N ARG A 20 -20.96 -28.84 -6.30
CA ARG A 20 -20.38 -28.69 -4.97
C ARG A 20 -21.30 -27.90 -4.05
N HIS A 21 -21.27 -28.26 -2.78
CA HIS A 21 -21.98 -27.49 -1.75
C HIS A 21 -21.16 -26.30 -1.31
N VAL A 22 -21.80 -25.16 -1.04
CA VAL A 22 -21.12 -23.92 -0.61
C VAL A 22 -20.21 -24.11 0.60
N ASN A 23 -20.55 -25.05 1.50
CA ASN A 23 -19.75 -25.33 2.71
C ASN A 23 -18.54 -26.25 2.47
N GLU A 24 -18.35 -26.78 1.27
CA GLU A 24 -17.17 -27.61 0.95
C GLU A 24 -15.90 -26.78 0.81
N GLY A 25 -16.05 -25.45 0.67
CA GLY A 25 -14.91 -24.54 0.64
C GLY A 25 -14.08 -24.61 -0.64
N GLU A 26 -14.60 -25.20 -1.72
CA GLU A 26 -13.92 -25.31 -3.01
C GLU A 26 -14.23 -24.08 -3.89
N PRO A 27 -13.24 -23.27 -4.28
CA PRO A 27 -13.44 -22.15 -5.20
C PRO A 27 -13.42 -22.62 -6.65
N GLU A 28 -14.21 -21.97 -7.51
CA GLU A 28 -14.22 -22.21 -8.96
C GLU A 28 -13.02 -21.53 -9.61
N TRP A 29 -12.03 -22.33 -10.08
CA TRP A 29 -10.82 -21.80 -10.73
C TRP A 29 -10.20 -22.81 -11.69
N PRO A 30 -10.27 -22.60 -13.02
CA PRO A 30 -10.73 -21.39 -13.72
C PRO A 30 -12.24 -21.15 -13.56
N PRO A 31 -12.69 -19.90 -13.82
CA PRO A 31 -14.12 -19.58 -13.85
C PRO A 31 -14.85 -20.38 -14.92
N SER A 32 -16.09 -20.80 -14.62
CA SER A 32 -16.87 -21.64 -15.53
C SER A 32 -17.30 -20.88 -16.80
N PRO A 33 -17.00 -21.38 -18.03
CA PRO A 33 -17.53 -20.84 -19.28
C PRO A 33 -19.05 -20.84 -19.35
N TRP A 34 -19.73 -21.84 -18.74
CA TRP A 34 -21.16 -21.85 -18.60
C TRP A 34 -21.70 -20.64 -17.83
N ARG A 35 -21.03 -20.27 -16.73
CA ARG A 35 -21.36 -19.09 -15.93
C ARG A 35 -21.17 -17.80 -16.74
N PHE A 36 -20.12 -17.75 -17.56
CA PHE A 36 -19.85 -16.61 -18.42
C PHE A 36 -20.98 -16.37 -19.42
N LEU A 37 -21.43 -17.41 -20.15
CA LEU A 37 -22.54 -17.26 -21.07
C LEU A 37 -23.85 -16.85 -20.37
N ARG A 38 -24.11 -17.38 -19.18
CA ARG A 38 -25.28 -16.96 -18.38
C ARG A 38 -25.20 -15.51 -17.90
N ALA A 39 -24.00 -14.99 -17.62
CA ALA A 39 -23.81 -13.59 -17.30
C ALA A 39 -24.12 -12.70 -18.51
N LEU A 40 -23.70 -13.11 -19.73
CA LEU A 40 -24.07 -12.43 -20.96
C LEU A 40 -25.59 -12.46 -21.20
N VAL A 41 -26.26 -13.57 -20.93
CA VAL A 41 -27.75 -13.66 -21.02
C VAL A 41 -28.39 -12.70 -20.04
N SER A 42 -27.89 -12.60 -18.82
CA SER A 42 -28.40 -11.64 -17.82
C SER A 42 -28.21 -10.20 -18.27
N SER A 43 -27.02 -9.88 -18.80
CA SER A 43 -26.74 -8.57 -19.37
C SER A 43 -27.67 -8.25 -20.56
N TRP A 44 -27.85 -9.20 -21.47
CA TRP A 44 -28.81 -9.03 -22.58
C TRP A 44 -30.19 -8.62 -22.11
N LYS A 45 -30.78 -9.40 -21.19
CA LYS A 45 -32.14 -9.14 -20.68
C LYS A 45 -32.27 -7.77 -19.96
N THR A 46 -31.18 -7.24 -19.43
CA THR A 46 -31.18 -5.95 -18.70
C THR A 46 -30.76 -4.75 -19.57
N THR A 47 -29.80 -4.93 -20.47
CA THR A 47 -29.19 -3.80 -21.23
C THR A 47 -29.63 -3.73 -22.70
N ALA A 48 -30.10 -4.86 -23.26
CA ALA A 48 -30.50 -4.93 -24.68
C ALA A 48 -31.75 -5.85 -24.88
N PRO A 49 -32.84 -5.69 -24.10
CA PRO A 49 -34.01 -6.60 -24.12
C PRO A 49 -34.78 -6.59 -25.45
N HIS A 50 -34.50 -5.64 -26.34
CA HIS A 50 -35.10 -5.51 -27.66
C HIS A 50 -34.51 -6.47 -28.69
N LEU A 51 -33.30 -7.04 -28.41
CA LEU A 51 -32.66 -8.00 -29.30
C LEU A 51 -33.34 -9.39 -29.16
N THR A 52 -33.48 -10.07 -30.30
CA THR A 52 -34.09 -11.41 -30.36
C THR A 52 -33.05 -12.52 -30.08
N GLU A 53 -33.55 -13.73 -29.83
CA GLU A 53 -32.65 -14.89 -29.68
C GLU A 53 -31.90 -15.21 -30.99
N GLU A 54 -32.55 -15.01 -32.13
CA GLU A 54 -31.96 -15.25 -33.45
C GLU A 54 -30.78 -14.31 -33.73
N GLU A 55 -30.84 -13.06 -33.29
CA GLU A 55 -29.77 -12.07 -33.46
C GLU A 55 -28.54 -12.40 -32.57
N LEU A 56 -28.78 -13.00 -31.40
CA LEU A 56 -27.72 -13.31 -30.43
C LEU A 56 -27.10 -14.69 -30.63
N GLN A 57 -27.88 -15.66 -31.15
CA GLN A 57 -27.44 -17.05 -31.24
C GLN A 57 -26.11 -17.25 -32.00
N PRO A 58 -25.82 -16.54 -33.11
CA PRO A 58 -24.52 -16.65 -33.79
C PRO A 58 -23.33 -16.34 -32.87
N LEU A 59 -23.40 -15.24 -32.12
CA LEU A 59 -22.37 -14.84 -31.16
C LEU A 59 -22.20 -15.91 -30.06
N PHE A 60 -23.32 -16.38 -29.47
CA PHE A 60 -23.30 -17.39 -28.42
C PHE A 60 -22.78 -18.73 -28.91
N ASN A 61 -23.03 -19.11 -30.18
CA ASN A 61 -22.45 -20.31 -30.77
C ASN A 61 -20.92 -20.26 -30.81
N LYS A 62 -20.34 -19.11 -31.18
CA LYS A 62 -18.89 -18.90 -31.19
C LYS A 62 -18.29 -18.96 -29.79
N LEU A 63 -18.98 -18.37 -28.81
CA LEU A 63 -18.54 -18.35 -27.42
C LEU A 63 -18.83 -19.68 -26.66
N SER A 64 -19.60 -20.59 -27.25
CA SER A 64 -19.86 -21.93 -26.70
C SER A 64 -18.68 -22.90 -26.86
N GLU A 65 -17.70 -22.57 -27.69
CA GLU A 65 -16.43 -23.29 -27.68
C GLU A 65 -15.70 -23.08 -26.35
N PRO A 66 -15.07 -24.13 -25.78
CA PRO A 66 -14.37 -24.00 -24.52
C PRO A 66 -13.15 -23.08 -24.65
N PRO A 67 -13.08 -21.94 -23.95
CA PRO A 67 -11.91 -21.09 -24.00
C PRO A 67 -10.72 -21.68 -23.24
N SER A 68 -9.51 -21.34 -23.64
CA SER A 68 -8.35 -21.41 -22.76
C SER A 68 -8.34 -20.22 -21.82
N PHE A 69 -7.55 -20.26 -20.74
CA PHE A 69 -7.45 -19.18 -19.79
C PHE A 69 -5.99 -18.77 -19.57
N HIS A 70 -5.80 -17.48 -19.36
CA HIS A 70 -4.65 -17.02 -18.64
C HIS A 70 -5.09 -16.61 -17.21
N LEU A 71 -4.76 -17.46 -16.25
CA LEU A 71 -5.05 -17.23 -14.84
C LEU A 71 -3.89 -16.47 -14.22
N PRO A 72 -4.13 -15.31 -13.58
CA PRO A 72 -3.10 -14.59 -12.86
C PRO A 72 -2.67 -15.35 -11.60
N ASP A 73 -1.53 -15.00 -11.03
CA ASP A 73 -1.16 -15.48 -9.70
C ASP A 73 -2.29 -15.15 -8.72
N ALA A 74 -2.69 -16.15 -7.93
CA ALA A 74 -3.84 -16.02 -7.05
C ALA A 74 -3.67 -16.89 -5.80
N VAL A 75 -4.46 -16.61 -4.78
CA VAL A 75 -4.53 -17.41 -3.56
C VAL A 75 -5.97 -17.76 -3.23
N ALA A 76 -6.19 -18.96 -2.74
CA ALA A 76 -7.47 -19.34 -2.16
C ALA A 76 -7.56 -18.86 -0.71
N GLY A 77 -8.69 -18.31 -0.35
CA GLY A 77 -9.04 -17.91 1.01
C GLY A 77 -10.47 -18.29 1.33
N HIS A 78 -10.84 -18.17 2.59
CA HIS A 78 -12.22 -18.33 3.01
C HIS A 78 -12.57 -17.39 4.14
N THR A 79 -13.82 -16.96 4.18
CA THR A 79 -14.42 -16.25 5.31
C THR A 79 -15.44 -17.16 5.99
N ARG A 80 -15.59 -17.00 7.31
CA ARG A 80 -16.60 -17.69 8.11
C ARG A 80 -17.64 -16.71 8.57
N HIS A 81 -18.89 -16.96 8.22
CA HIS A 81 -20.01 -16.16 8.66
C HIS A 81 -20.84 -16.96 9.67
N TYR A 82 -21.11 -16.35 10.81
CA TYR A 82 -21.98 -16.91 11.83
C TYR A 82 -23.33 -16.21 11.73
N MET A 83 -24.30 -16.90 11.14
CA MET A 83 -25.67 -16.39 11.02
C MET A 83 -26.52 -16.85 12.22
N PRO A 84 -27.05 -15.93 13.04
CA PRO A 84 -27.96 -16.30 14.10
C PRO A 84 -29.28 -16.80 13.51
N GLN A 85 -29.81 -17.90 14.04
CA GLN A 85 -31.12 -18.42 13.73
C GLN A 85 -32.09 -18.21 14.88
N ALA A 86 -33.39 -18.17 14.60
CA ALA A 86 -34.47 -17.89 15.57
C ALA A 86 -34.46 -18.78 16.84
N ASN A 87 -33.84 -19.96 16.76
CA ASN A 87 -33.77 -20.94 17.86
C ASN A 87 -32.41 -20.95 18.59
N ASN A 88 -31.70 -19.84 18.66
CA ASN A 88 -30.34 -19.74 19.24
C ASN A 88 -29.27 -20.66 18.59
N LYS A 89 -29.60 -21.29 17.48
CA LYS A 89 -28.64 -22.03 16.67
C LYS A 89 -27.86 -21.05 15.78
N LYS A 90 -26.54 -21.25 15.70
CA LYS A 90 -25.70 -20.48 14.78
C LYS A 90 -25.41 -21.32 13.54
N LEU A 91 -25.80 -20.83 12.37
CA LEU A 91 -25.37 -21.43 11.10
C LEU A 91 -23.98 -20.88 10.77
N LEU A 92 -23.03 -21.79 10.60
CA LEU A 92 -21.70 -21.46 10.09
C LEU A 92 -21.72 -21.62 8.57
N VAL A 93 -21.46 -20.52 7.85
CA VAL A 93 -21.30 -20.53 6.41
C VAL A 93 -19.83 -20.29 6.07
N HIS A 94 -19.26 -21.17 5.27
CA HIS A 94 -17.92 -21.00 4.70
C HIS A 94 -18.06 -20.42 3.31
N ASP A 95 -17.45 -19.24 3.10
CA ASP A 95 -17.43 -18.56 1.80
C ASP A 95 -16.02 -18.62 1.22
N PRO A 96 -15.73 -19.63 0.36
CA PRO A 96 -14.44 -19.73 -0.30
C PRO A 96 -14.33 -18.65 -1.39
N HIS A 97 -13.17 -18.05 -1.51
CA HIS A 97 -12.92 -17.04 -2.54
C HIS A 97 -11.47 -17.11 -3.04
N ILE A 98 -11.28 -16.62 -4.24
CA ILE A 98 -9.96 -16.40 -4.84
C ILE A 98 -9.61 -14.94 -4.68
N LYS A 99 -8.35 -14.65 -4.35
CA LYS A 99 -7.77 -13.30 -4.40
C LYS A 99 -6.65 -13.28 -5.41
N VAL A 100 -6.80 -12.47 -6.46
CA VAL A 100 -5.79 -12.32 -7.51
C VAL A 100 -4.68 -11.36 -7.09
N ALA A 101 -3.50 -11.57 -7.63
CA ALA A 101 -2.35 -10.70 -7.40
C ALA A 101 -2.53 -9.33 -8.05
N ARG A 102 -1.74 -8.37 -7.58
CA ARG A 102 -1.58 -7.08 -8.25
C ARG A 102 -0.34 -7.08 -9.12
N ASP A 103 -0.35 -6.31 -10.18
CA ASP A 103 0.81 -6.08 -11.02
C ASP A 103 1.77 -5.04 -10.40
N VAL A 104 2.77 -4.62 -11.19
CA VAL A 104 3.78 -3.64 -10.76
C VAL A 104 3.21 -2.21 -10.59
N THR A 105 2.05 -1.92 -11.20
CA THR A 105 1.34 -0.64 -11.07
C THR A 105 0.42 -0.61 -9.86
N GLY A 106 0.22 -1.75 -9.20
CA GLY A 106 -0.69 -1.91 -8.08
C GLY A 106 -2.12 -2.27 -8.49
N GLU A 107 -2.39 -2.47 -9.78
CA GLU A 107 -3.69 -2.91 -10.28
C GLU A 107 -3.84 -4.43 -10.20
N PHE A 108 -5.07 -4.91 -10.02
CA PHE A 108 -5.33 -6.34 -9.99
C PHE A 108 -5.16 -6.96 -11.39
N CYS A 109 -4.40 -8.05 -11.45
CA CYS A 109 -4.19 -8.77 -12.69
C CYS A 109 -5.50 -9.43 -13.18
N PRO A 110 -5.90 -9.24 -14.45
CA PRO A 110 -7.14 -9.80 -14.97
C PRO A 110 -7.04 -11.31 -15.21
N VAL A 111 -8.18 -11.98 -15.09
CA VAL A 111 -8.40 -13.32 -15.63
C VAL A 111 -8.76 -13.16 -17.11
N SER A 112 -7.99 -13.75 -18.01
CA SER A 112 -8.27 -13.66 -19.44
C SER A 112 -8.90 -14.98 -19.95
N LEU A 113 -10.01 -14.85 -20.65
CA LEU A 113 -10.65 -15.92 -21.41
C LEU A 113 -10.21 -15.81 -22.87
N LEU A 114 -9.75 -16.90 -23.45
CA LEU A 114 -9.06 -16.91 -24.76
C LEU A 114 -9.75 -17.93 -25.69
N TRP A 115 -10.31 -17.47 -26.79
CA TRP A 115 -10.83 -18.29 -27.88
C TRP A 115 -9.91 -18.15 -29.10
N GLU A 116 -9.14 -19.19 -29.39
CA GLU A 116 -8.14 -19.15 -30.46
C GLU A 116 -8.79 -19.06 -31.85
N SER A 117 -9.91 -19.79 -32.04
CA SER A 117 -10.61 -19.93 -33.34
C SER A 117 -11.78 -18.96 -33.52
N ALA A 118 -12.17 -18.20 -32.50
CA ALA A 118 -13.31 -17.29 -32.60
C ALA A 118 -12.93 -16.02 -33.38
N GLU A 119 -13.56 -15.84 -34.53
CA GLU A 119 -13.53 -14.63 -35.33
C GLU A 119 -14.91 -13.97 -35.24
N LEU A 120 -14.94 -12.73 -34.75
CA LEU A 120 -16.16 -11.94 -34.69
C LEU A 120 -16.21 -10.95 -35.85
N THR A 121 -17.41 -10.74 -36.42
CA THR A 121 -17.64 -9.57 -37.27
C THR A 121 -17.62 -8.29 -36.40
N ASP A 122 -17.52 -7.14 -37.03
CA ASP A 122 -17.55 -5.85 -36.33
C ASP A 122 -18.85 -5.70 -35.52
N GLU A 123 -19.98 -6.08 -36.09
CA GLU A 123 -21.31 -6.04 -35.48
C GLU A 123 -21.38 -6.97 -34.22
N GLU A 124 -20.86 -8.19 -34.35
CA GLU A 124 -20.78 -9.14 -33.23
C GLU A 124 -19.83 -8.63 -32.14
N GLY A 125 -18.75 -7.95 -32.52
CA GLY A 125 -17.79 -7.32 -31.61
C GLY A 125 -18.44 -6.19 -30.80
N GLU A 126 -19.16 -5.29 -31.46
CA GLU A 126 -19.89 -4.20 -30.80
C GLU A 126 -21.01 -4.72 -29.90
N LEU A 127 -21.72 -5.77 -30.36
CA LEU A 127 -22.73 -6.43 -29.55
C LEU A 127 -22.12 -7.06 -28.28
N LEU A 128 -21.02 -7.78 -28.44
CA LEU A 128 -20.30 -8.36 -27.30
C LEU A 128 -19.84 -7.28 -26.32
N ASP A 129 -19.21 -6.21 -26.79
CA ASP A 129 -18.75 -5.10 -25.96
C ASP A 129 -19.89 -4.43 -25.20
N ARG A 130 -21.09 -4.34 -25.80
CA ARG A 130 -22.30 -3.85 -25.14
C ARG A 130 -22.75 -4.78 -24.02
N LEU A 131 -22.77 -6.09 -24.26
CA LEU A 131 -23.16 -7.07 -23.27
C LEU A 131 -22.13 -7.16 -22.11
N LEU A 132 -20.83 -7.09 -22.40
CA LEU A 132 -19.77 -7.10 -21.40
C LEU A 132 -19.89 -5.92 -20.43
N ARG A 133 -20.17 -4.72 -20.94
CA ARG A 133 -20.39 -3.51 -20.12
C ARG A 133 -21.57 -3.61 -19.15
N GLY A 134 -22.54 -4.46 -19.43
CA GLY A 134 -23.69 -4.70 -18.56
C GLY A 134 -23.42 -5.64 -17.38
N ILE A 135 -22.23 -6.25 -17.31
CA ILE A 135 -21.88 -7.20 -16.25
C ILE A 135 -21.06 -6.48 -15.16
N CYS A 136 -21.71 -6.15 -14.04
CA CYS A 136 -21.08 -5.45 -12.92
C CYS A 136 -20.47 -6.37 -11.87
N TYR A 137 -20.81 -7.66 -11.88
CA TYR A 137 -20.24 -8.69 -11.02
C TYR A 137 -20.21 -10.04 -11.72
N PHE A 138 -19.29 -10.90 -11.31
CA PHE A 138 -19.14 -12.24 -11.89
C PHE A 138 -19.02 -13.31 -10.81
N GLY A 139 -19.97 -14.25 -10.79
CA GLY A 139 -20.12 -15.20 -9.70
C GLY A 139 -21.10 -14.69 -8.64
N ARG A 140 -20.67 -14.49 -7.41
CA ARG A 140 -21.48 -13.85 -6.36
C ARG A 140 -21.38 -12.33 -6.44
N ALA A 141 -22.38 -11.63 -5.89
CA ALA A 141 -22.54 -10.19 -6.00
C ALA A 141 -21.37 -9.37 -5.44
N GLU A 142 -20.58 -9.92 -4.52
CA GLU A 142 -19.37 -9.29 -3.98
C GLU A 142 -18.14 -9.38 -4.91
N SER A 143 -18.22 -10.14 -5.99
CA SER A 143 -17.16 -10.26 -7.02
C SER A 143 -17.35 -9.19 -8.09
N TRP A 144 -17.22 -7.93 -7.70
CA TRP A 144 -17.37 -6.79 -8.61
C TRP A 144 -16.33 -6.85 -9.71
N CYS A 145 -16.77 -6.60 -10.93
CA CYS A 145 -15.89 -6.70 -12.09
C CYS A 145 -16.26 -5.75 -13.22
N GLU A 146 -15.29 -5.58 -14.10
CA GLU A 146 -15.45 -5.06 -15.45
C GLU A 146 -14.92 -6.10 -16.43
N LEU A 147 -15.66 -6.33 -17.52
CA LEU A 147 -15.21 -7.19 -18.61
C LEU A 147 -14.94 -6.36 -19.85
N THR A 148 -13.79 -6.58 -20.44
CA THR A 148 -13.35 -5.85 -21.64
C THR A 148 -12.82 -6.81 -22.69
N ARG A 149 -13.16 -6.57 -23.96
CA ARG A 149 -12.54 -7.25 -25.09
C ARG A 149 -11.15 -6.66 -25.32
N ASN A 150 -10.15 -7.51 -25.55
CA ASN A 150 -8.78 -7.10 -25.81
C ASN A 150 -8.27 -7.80 -27.08
N LEU A 151 -7.44 -7.12 -27.86
CA LEU A 151 -6.88 -7.62 -29.11
C LEU A 151 -5.46 -8.18 -28.95
N ASP A 152 -4.79 -7.88 -27.82
CA ASP A 152 -3.43 -8.33 -27.59
C ASP A 152 -3.38 -9.83 -27.33
N ALA A 153 -2.43 -10.52 -27.93
CA ALA A 153 -2.20 -11.93 -27.69
C ALA A 153 -1.74 -12.18 -26.25
N LYS A 154 -2.22 -13.28 -25.66
CA LYS A 154 -1.83 -13.71 -24.31
C LYS A 154 -1.71 -15.23 -24.28
N GLU A 155 -0.62 -15.73 -23.69
CA GLU A 155 -0.37 -17.16 -23.58
C GLU A 155 -1.30 -17.79 -22.52
N PRO A 156 -2.01 -18.88 -22.86
CA PRO A 156 -2.83 -19.60 -21.88
C PRO A 156 -1.97 -20.39 -20.90
N ASN A 157 -2.44 -20.48 -19.65
CA ASN A 157 -1.86 -21.34 -18.61
C ASN A 157 -2.88 -22.30 -17.97
N ALA A 158 -4.12 -22.27 -18.45
CA ALA A 158 -5.14 -23.27 -18.15
C ALA A 158 -6.00 -23.51 -19.41
N TYR A 159 -6.20 -24.75 -19.77
CA TYR A 159 -6.82 -25.13 -21.04
C TYR A 159 -7.56 -26.48 -20.94
N PRO A 160 -8.56 -26.73 -21.82
CA PRO A 160 -9.19 -28.02 -21.93
C PRO A 160 -8.14 -29.08 -22.30
N SER A 161 -8.12 -30.21 -21.56
CA SER A 161 -7.19 -31.30 -21.85
C SER A 161 -7.86 -32.64 -21.62
N PHE A 162 -7.63 -33.56 -22.53
CA PHE A 162 -8.09 -34.98 -22.45
C PHE A 162 -6.94 -35.95 -22.11
N GLU A 163 -5.73 -35.40 -21.97
CA GLU A 163 -4.53 -36.18 -21.68
C GLU A 163 -4.38 -36.41 -20.16
N LYS A 164 -3.55 -37.42 -19.82
CA LYS A 164 -3.20 -37.65 -18.40
C LYS A 164 -2.44 -36.42 -17.82
N ASP A 165 -2.58 -36.25 -16.51
CA ASP A 165 -1.87 -35.17 -15.81
C ASP A 165 -0.36 -35.29 -16.00
N GLU A 166 0.26 -34.16 -16.33
CA GLU A 166 1.71 -33.99 -16.31
C GLU A 166 2.16 -33.59 -14.90
N GLU A 167 3.41 -33.90 -14.58
CA GLU A 167 3.98 -33.50 -13.29
C GLU A 167 3.86 -31.99 -13.06
N GLY A 168 3.34 -31.59 -11.88
CA GLY A 168 3.10 -30.20 -11.54
C GLY A 168 1.79 -29.60 -12.04
N THR A 169 0.93 -30.40 -12.71
CA THR A 169 -0.41 -29.97 -13.15
C THR A 169 -1.53 -30.74 -12.44
N VAL A 170 -2.74 -30.19 -12.50
CA VAL A 170 -3.96 -30.83 -11.97
C VAL A 170 -5.09 -30.67 -12.98
N SER A 171 -5.86 -31.74 -13.16
CA SER A 171 -7.09 -31.76 -13.95
C SER A 171 -8.31 -31.50 -13.09
N LEU A 172 -9.15 -30.58 -13.52
CA LEU A 172 -10.37 -30.16 -12.84
C LEU A 172 -11.58 -30.27 -13.76
N GLN A 173 -12.72 -30.66 -13.23
CA GLN A 173 -13.97 -30.67 -13.98
C GLN A 173 -14.61 -29.29 -13.96
N VAL A 174 -14.67 -28.66 -15.12
CA VAL A 174 -15.23 -27.31 -15.30
C VAL A 174 -16.52 -27.41 -16.12
N LEU A 175 -17.57 -26.75 -15.65
CA LEU A 175 -18.84 -26.72 -16.36
C LEU A 175 -18.76 -25.77 -17.56
N CYS A 176 -18.93 -26.34 -18.75
CA CYS A 176 -18.89 -25.63 -20.04
C CYS A 176 -20.23 -25.76 -20.75
N PRO A 177 -20.56 -24.87 -21.69
CA PRO A 177 -21.66 -25.09 -22.62
C PRO A 177 -21.37 -26.31 -23.53
N GLU A 178 -22.43 -26.95 -24.00
CA GLU A 178 -22.34 -27.83 -25.16
C GLU A 178 -22.12 -27.00 -26.43
N VAL A 179 -21.47 -27.57 -27.43
CA VAL A 179 -21.31 -26.87 -28.73
C VAL A 179 -22.70 -26.57 -29.28
N ARG A 180 -22.99 -25.31 -29.60
CA ARG A 180 -24.31 -24.83 -30.02
C ARG A 180 -25.41 -24.93 -28.95
N ALA A 181 -25.06 -24.74 -27.68
CA ALA A 181 -26.06 -24.58 -26.62
C ALA A 181 -27.02 -23.44 -27.00
N THR A 182 -28.33 -23.70 -26.88
CA THR A 182 -29.34 -22.69 -27.22
C THR A 182 -29.53 -21.67 -26.08
N LEU A 183 -29.92 -20.45 -26.42
CA LEU A 183 -30.22 -19.40 -25.44
C LEU A 183 -31.31 -19.84 -24.46
N SER A 184 -32.34 -20.57 -24.93
CA SER A 184 -33.40 -21.16 -24.10
C SER A 184 -32.82 -22.10 -23.02
N GLN A 185 -31.80 -22.93 -23.36
CA GLN A 185 -31.11 -23.77 -22.38
C GLN A 185 -30.32 -22.96 -21.33
N LEU A 186 -29.66 -21.86 -21.77
CA LEU A 186 -28.93 -20.97 -20.90
C LEU A 186 -29.85 -20.20 -19.95
N MET A 187 -31.09 -19.95 -20.31
CA MET A 187 -32.11 -19.23 -19.52
C MET A 187 -32.77 -20.06 -18.42
N VAL A 188 -32.63 -21.38 -18.44
CA VAL A 188 -33.30 -22.25 -17.43
C VAL A 188 -32.88 -21.84 -16.02
N GLU A 189 -33.82 -21.56 -15.16
CA GLU A 189 -33.58 -21.18 -13.78
C GLU A 189 -33.05 -22.32 -12.92
N THR A 190 -32.09 -22.01 -12.04
CA THR A 190 -31.49 -22.98 -11.10
C THR A 190 -32.58 -23.67 -10.23
N ARG A 191 -33.61 -22.91 -9.86
CA ARG A 191 -34.75 -23.44 -9.06
C ARG A 191 -35.53 -24.54 -9.80
N GLU A 192 -35.69 -24.39 -11.12
CA GLU A 192 -36.35 -25.40 -11.95
C GLU A 192 -35.48 -26.66 -12.08
N LEU A 193 -34.17 -26.49 -12.24
CA LEU A 193 -33.23 -27.58 -12.31
C LEU A 193 -33.25 -28.42 -11.03
N GLN A 194 -33.27 -27.75 -9.87
CA GLN A 194 -33.38 -28.43 -8.57
C GLN A 194 -34.70 -29.16 -8.41
N LYS A 195 -35.83 -28.57 -8.82
CA LYS A 195 -37.14 -29.22 -8.77
C LYS A 195 -37.24 -30.50 -9.67
N LYS A 196 -36.58 -30.45 -10.83
CA LYS A 196 -36.55 -31.56 -11.80
C LYS A 196 -35.47 -32.59 -11.50
N GLY A 197 -34.65 -32.38 -10.49
CA GLY A 197 -33.58 -33.32 -10.09
C GLY A 197 -32.43 -33.46 -11.11
N TYR A 198 -32.20 -32.45 -11.94
CA TYR A 198 -31.10 -32.48 -12.89
C TYR A 198 -29.74 -32.37 -12.21
N ASN A 199 -28.83 -33.29 -12.52
CA ASN A 199 -27.45 -33.25 -12.02
C ASN A 199 -26.64 -32.14 -12.65
N ARG A 200 -27.00 -31.68 -13.85
CA ARG A 200 -26.37 -30.54 -14.56
C ARG A 200 -27.41 -29.81 -15.40
N PRO A 201 -27.18 -28.52 -15.73
CA PRO A 201 -28.07 -27.75 -16.60
C PRO A 201 -28.16 -28.36 -18.00
N PRO A 202 -29.34 -28.34 -18.65
CA PRO A 202 -29.49 -28.69 -20.06
C PRO A 202 -28.57 -27.82 -20.93
N GLY A 203 -27.96 -28.39 -21.97
CA GLY A 203 -27.02 -27.67 -22.83
C GLY A 203 -25.64 -27.41 -22.21
N SER A 204 -25.34 -28.03 -21.05
CA SER A 204 -24.02 -27.98 -20.42
C SER A 204 -23.34 -29.34 -20.40
N ARG A 205 -22.01 -29.31 -20.32
CA ARG A 205 -21.15 -30.49 -20.15
C ARG A 205 -20.00 -30.19 -19.21
N PHE A 206 -19.47 -31.22 -18.53
CA PHE A 206 -18.21 -31.11 -17.83
C PHE A 206 -17.04 -31.39 -18.79
N LEU A 207 -16.05 -30.54 -18.76
CA LEU A 207 -14.77 -30.72 -19.45
C LEU A 207 -13.63 -30.73 -18.45
N SER A 208 -12.64 -31.58 -18.72
CA SER A 208 -11.41 -31.57 -17.95
C SER A 208 -10.55 -30.39 -18.39
N TYR A 209 -10.20 -29.53 -17.43
CA TYR A 209 -9.26 -28.43 -17.62
C TYR A 209 -7.99 -28.72 -16.86
N ARG A 210 -6.87 -28.51 -17.51
CA ARG A 210 -5.55 -28.61 -16.88
C ARG A 210 -5.07 -27.23 -16.48
N ARG A 211 -4.54 -27.10 -15.27
CA ARG A 211 -3.83 -25.91 -14.78
C ARG A 211 -2.67 -26.32 -13.86
N ALA A 212 -1.79 -25.38 -13.52
CA ALA A 212 -0.74 -25.62 -12.52
C ALA A 212 -1.36 -26.05 -11.18
N GLN A 213 -0.77 -27.07 -10.54
CA GLN A 213 -1.21 -27.59 -9.25
C GLN A 213 -1.11 -26.52 -8.16
N ASP A 214 -0.09 -25.66 -8.22
CA ASP A 214 0.20 -24.58 -7.29
C ASP A 214 -0.46 -23.25 -7.64
N ALA A 215 -1.38 -23.21 -8.63
CA ALA A 215 -2.01 -21.96 -9.10
C ALA A 215 -2.74 -21.18 -8.02
N LEU A 216 -3.11 -21.79 -6.89
CA LEU A 216 -3.78 -21.16 -5.75
C LEU A 216 -2.94 -21.19 -4.46
N VAL A 217 -1.69 -21.59 -4.57
CA VAL A 217 -0.76 -21.59 -3.45
C VAL A 217 -0.04 -20.25 -3.43
N PRO A 218 0.06 -19.59 -2.25
CA PRO A 218 0.84 -18.37 -2.15
C PRO A 218 2.27 -18.63 -2.63
N LYS A 219 2.65 -18.07 -3.77
CA LYS A 219 4.02 -18.17 -4.25
C LYS A 219 4.90 -17.33 -3.32
N ARG A 220 5.53 -17.98 -2.34
CA ARG A 220 6.55 -17.36 -1.51
C ARG A 220 7.73 -16.98 -2.39
N GLY A 221 7.84 -15.69 -2.70
CA GLY A 221 9.13 -15.09 -2.98
C GLY A 221 9.73 -15.29 -4.34
N SER A 222 9.02 -14.98 -5.43
CA SER A 222 9.72 -14.44 -6.60
C SER A 222 9.19 -13.06 -7.04
N ARG A 223 8.17 -12.56 -6.41
CA ARG A 223 7.93 -11.13 -6.22
C ARG A 223 8.20 -10.82 -4.75
N GLN A 224 9.45 -10.54 -4.40
CA GLN A 224 9.64 -9.26 -3.78
C GLN A 224 8.93 -8.26 -4.72
N ILE A 225 7.62 -7.96 -4.46
CA ILE A 225 7.29 -6.56 -4.34
C ILE A 225 8.41 -6.10 -3.45
N ARG A 226 9.40 -5.42 -3.98
CA ARG A 226 10.23 -4.54 -3.20
C ARG A 226 9.17 -3.62 -2.63
N GLU A 227 8.66 -3.96 -1.42
CA GLU A 227 7.88 -3.01 -0.65
C GLU A 227 8.72 -1.78 -0.74
N ALA A 228 8.19 -0.76 -1.42
CA ALA A 228 8.97 0.42 -1.71
C ALA A 228 9.62 0.78 -0.40
N ARG A 229 10.94 0.78 -0.38
CA ARG A 229 11.73 0.86 0.85
C ARG A 229 11.12 1.96 1.70
N LYS A 230 10.78 1.66 2.94
CA LYS A 230 10.12 2.63 3.80
C LYS A 230 11.12 3.63 4.30
N HIS A 231 10.80 4.91 4.15
CA HIS A 231 11.70 6.03 4.44
C HIS A 231 11.21 6.89 5.59
N LEU A 232 9.89 6.91 5.83
CA LEU A 232 9.28 7.75 6.84
C LEU A 232 8.33 6.94 7.73
N ALA A 233 8.53 7.01 9.03
CA ALA A 233 7.59 6.52 10.03
C ALA A 233 6.98 7.69 10.81
N VAL A 234 5.65 7.74 10.86
CA VAL A 234 4.88 8.80 11.52
C VAL A 234 4.28 8.26 12.81
N PHE A 235 4.49 8.97 13.90
CA PHE A 235 3.94 8.64 15.20
C PHE A 235 3.16 9.80 15.81
N LEU A 236 2.05 9.49 16.47
CA LEU A 236 1.39 10.37 17.42
C LEU A 236 2.09 10.27 18.77
N ILE A 237 2.41 11.41 19.36
CA ILE A 237 2.92 11.50 20.74
C ILE A 237 1.74 11.76 21.67
N GLN A 238 1.60 10.94 22.70
CA GLN A 238 0.58 11.08 23.74
C GLN A 238 1.23 11.16 25.10
N ALA A 239 0.84 12.14 25.88
CA ALA A 239 1.28 12.34 27.25
C ALA A 239 0.22 13.12 28.05
N ARG A 240 0.28 13.07 29.38
CA ARG A 240 -0.58 13.90 30.23
C ARG A 240 -0.40 15.39 29.95
N VAL A 241 0.83 15.82 29.69
CA VAL A 241 1.20 17.16 29.25
C VAL A 241 2.16 17.00 28.08
N LEU A 242 1.74 17.42 26.90
CA LEU A 242 2.60 17.39 25.72
C LEU A 242 3.83 18.30 25.90
N PRO A 243 4.98 17.92 25.32
CA PRO A 243 6.17 18.75 25.37
C PRO A 243 5.96 20.02 24.57
N HIS A 244 6.51 21.13 25.05
CA HIS A 244 6.45 22.40 24.34
C HIS A 244 7.41 22.39 23.13
N ARG A 245 7.04 23.08 22.05
CA ARG A 245 7.83 23.19 20.81
C ARG A 245 9.29 23.60 21.04
N LYS A 246 9.58 24.47 22.00
CA LYS A 246 10.95 24.84 22.37
C LYS A 246 11.84 23.69 22.88
N GLU A 247 11.22 22.56 23.27
CA GLU A 247 11.94 21.37 23.76
C GLU A 247 12.18 20.31 22.65
N LEU A 248 11.92 20.63 21.39
CA LEU A 248 11.97 19.66 20.30
C LEU A 248 13.28 18.87 20.23
N LEU A 249 14.42 19.50 20.47
CA LEU A 249 15.73 18.86 20.48
C LEU A 249 15.83 17.75 21.54
N ARG A 250 15.26 17.99 22.74
CA ARG A 250 15.22 16.98 23.81
C ARG A 250 14.30 15.83 23.46
N VAL A 251 13.12 16.14 22.93
CA VAL A 251 12.15 15.13 22.50
C VAL A 251 12.76 14.20 21.47
N ALA A 252 13.42 14.75 20.46
CA ALA A 252 14.10 13.99 19.42
C ALA A 252 15.23 13.10 19.97
N ASP A 253 16.08 13.66 20.85
CA ASP A 253 17.18 12.89 21.45
C ASP A 253 16.66 11.73 22.34
N TRP A 254 15.62 11.96 23.13
CA TRP A 254 14.99 10.93 23.94
C TRP A 254 14.30 9.87 23.10
N ALA A 255 13.60 10.28 22.03
CA ALA A 255 13.00 9.33 21.08
C ALA A 255 14.10 8.45 20.45
N ARG A 256 15.18 9.05 19.93
CA ARG A 256 16.31 8.31 19.36
C ARG A 256 16.90 7.31 20.35
N MET A 257 17.08 7.72 21.61
CA MET A 257 17.56 6.80 22.66
C MET A 257 16.58 5.64 22.90
N GLY A 258 15.27 5.93 22.88
CA GLY A 258 14.23 4.92 22.99
C GLY A 258 14.26 3.91 21.85
N PHE A 259 14.37 4.37 20.61
CA PHE A 259 14.47 3.52 19.41
C PHE A 259 15.73 2.65 19.46
N ASN A 260 16.88 3.21 19.82
CA ASN A 260 18.12 2.45 19.97
C ASN A 260 18.05 1.42 21.11
N SER A 261 17.41 1.75 22.21
CA SER A 261 17.19 0.79 23.30
C SER A 261 16.36 -0.40 22.84
N TRP A 262 15.30 -0.16 22.07
CA TRP A 262 14.50 -1.22 21.47
C TRP A 262 15.31 -2.04 20.44
N TYR A 263 16.09 -1.36 19.59
CA TYR A 263 16.96 -2.04 18.63
C TYR A 263 17.94 -2.98 19.34
N GLY A 264 18.60 -2.51 20.40
CA GLY A 264 19.52 -3.33 21.18
C GLY A 264 18.85 -4.53 21.87
N ARG A 265 17.61 -4.39 22.35
CA ARG A 265 16.83 -5.51 22.91
C ARG A 265 16.51 -6.59 21.89
N LEU A 266 16.18 -6.20 20.67
CA LEU A 266 15.83 -7.12 19.58
C LEU A 266 17.05 -7.70 18.87
N ASN A 267 18.23 -7.07 18.98
CA ASN A 267 19.44 -7.40 18.21
C ASN A 267 20.68 -7.57 19.11
N ASN A 268 20.56 -8.33 20.20
CA ASN A 268 21.69 -8.72 21.05
C ASN A 268 22.58 -7.55 21.51
N LYS A 269 21.98 -6.47 22.00
CA LYS A 269 22.66 -5.22 22.43
C LYS A 269 23.38 -4.46 21.31
N ALA A 270 23.16 -4.79 20.05
CA ALA A 270 23.69 -4.03 18.92
C ALA A 270 23.09 -2.62 18.85
N THR A 271 23.79 -1.72 18.15
CA THR A 271 23.30 -0.37 17.85
C THR A 271 22.99 -0.26 16.36
N SER A 272 21.88 0.41 16.01
CA SER A 272 21.54 0.67 14.61
C SER A 272 22.40 1.79 14.06
N ALA A 273 23.09 1.52 12.96
CA ALA A 273 23.80 2.56 12.22
C ALA A 273 22.84 3.62 11.65
N CYS A 274 21.64 3.19 11.22
CA CYS A 274 20.59 4.07 10.75
C CYS A 274 20.12 5.05 11.84
N PHE A 275 19.82 4.59 13.07
CA PHE A 275 19.33 5.47 14.13
C PHE A 275 20.44 6.28 14.82
N THR A 276 21.69 5.87 14.77
CA THR A 276 22.78 6.54 15.50
C THR A 276 23.71 7.37 14.65
N GLY A 277 23.78 7.14 13.34
CA GLY A 277 24.81 7.68 12.47
C GLY A 277 26.22 7.15 12.79
N LYS A 278 26.31 5.97 13.46
CA LYS A 278 27.58 5.38 13.86
C LYS A 278 27.67 3.92 13.38
N ARG A 279 28.80 3.55 12.82
CA ARG A 279 29.13 2.16 12.48
C ARG A 279 30.29 1.71 13.34
N GLN A 280 30.11 0.62 14.11
CA GLN A 280 31.13 0.09 15.04
C GLN A 280 31.67 1.14 16.05
N GLY A 281 30.82 2.11 16.45
CA GLY A 281 31.21 3.17 17.40
C GLY A 281 31.78 4.42 16.78
N GLU A 282 32.20 4.39 15.52
CA GLU A 282 32.70 5.55 14.77
C GLU A 282 31.58 6.28 14.04
N ALA A 283 31.71 7.60 13.87
CA ALA A 283 30.76 8.38 13.08
C ALA A 283 30.82 7.94 11.62
N ARG A 284 29.67 7.80 10.97
CA ARG A 284 29.61 7.60 9.52
C ARG A 284 29.93 8.94 8.84
N ASP A 285 30.76 8.89 7.83
CA ASP A 285 30.88 9.98 6.84
C ASP A 285 29.86 9.71 5.73
N ASP A 286 28.58 9.90 6.07
CA ASP A 286 27.45 9.50 5.22
C ASP A 286 26.64 10.69 4.70
N ASP A 287 27.19 11.90 4.76
CA ASP A 287 26.55 13.13 4.29
C ASP A 287 25.06 13.24 4.71
N HIS A 288 24.78 12.90 5.99
CA HIS A 288 23.43 12.93 6.56
C HIS A 288 22.47 11.85 6.06
N GLN A 289 22.96 10.67 5.63
CA GLN A 289 22.10 9.57 5.18
C GLN A 289 21.44 8.76 6.32
N HIS A 290 21.83 8.97 7.57
CA HIS A 290 21.21 8.33 8.72
C HIS A 290 19.91 9.02 9.15
N ALA A 291 19.15 8.39 10.05
CA ALA A 291 17.81 8.82 10.39
C ALA A 291 17.74 10.21 11.08
N PHE A 292 16.73 10.95 10.69
CA PHE A 292 16.28 12.19 11.32
C PHE A 292 15.11 11.88 12.26
N PHE A 293 15.17 12.41 13.47
CA PHE A 293 14.08 12.40 14.43
C PHE A 293 13.50 13.80 14.50
N LEU A 294 12.34 14.00 13.89
CA LEU A 294 11.75 15.31 13.65
C LEU A 294 10.44 15.45 14.44
N PRO A 295 10.48 15.97 15.69
CA PRO A 295 9.27 16.32 16.41
C PRO A 295 8.51 17.42 15.68
N TRP A 296 7.19 17.35 15.71
CA TRP A 296 6.32 18.23 14.95
C TRP A 296 5.08 18.61 15.75
N THR A 297 4.50 19.74 15.38
CA THR A 297 3.23 20.23 15.91
C THR A 297 2.20 20.16 14.80
N SER A 298 1.15 19.35 14.96
CA SER A 298 0.06 19.30 14.00
C SER A 298 -0.85 20.52 14.13
N GLU A 299 -1.71 20.74 13.12
CA GLU A 299 -2.72 21.79 13.16
C GLU A 299 -3.76 21.63 14.28
N PHE A 300 -3.90 20.39 14.77
CA PHE A 300 -4.82 20.02 15.85
C PHE A 300 -4.25 20.23 17.25
N ALA A 301 -2.94 20.53 17.37
CA ALA A 301 -2.34 20.77 18.67
C ALA A 301 -2.73 22.14 19.21
N ASP A 302 -3.15 22.20 20.48
CA ASP A 302 -3.49 23.43 21.16
C ASP A 302 -2.36 24.46 21.02
N ARG A 303 -2.69 25.63 20.44
CA ARG A 303 -1.83 26.80 20.29
C ARG A 303 -0.60 26.62 19.40
N ARG A 304 -0.49 25.60 18.56
CA ARG A 304 0.67 25.32 17.67
C ARG A 304 2.04 25.31 18.40
N THR A 305 2.02 25.15 19.72
CA THR A 305 3.23 25.18 20.57
C THR A 305 3.52 23.84 21.24
N SER A 306 2.62 22.87 21.13
CA SER A 306 2.77 21.54 21.71
C SER A 306 3.18 20.53 20.66
N ILE A 307 4.19 19.71 20.96
CA ILE A 307 4.66 18.64 20.08
C ILE A 307 3.74 17.43 20.27
N ASP A 308 3.03 17.04 19.21
CA ASP A 308 2.11 15.91 19.19
C ASP A 308 2.46 14.86 18.11
N ARG A 309 3.46 15.12 17.26
CA ARG A 309 3.93 14.21 16.23
C ARG A 309 5.44 13.98 16.34
N LEU A 310 5.85 12.79 15.92
CA LEU A 310 7.25 12.46 15.68
C LEU A 310 7.36 11.83 14.29
N TYR A 311 8.14 12.45 13.45
CA TYR A 311 8.56 11.88 12.16
C TYR A 311 9.95 11.28 12.34
N VAL A 312 10.10 10.02 11.95
CA VAL A 312 11.41 9.36 11.86
C VAL A 312 11.66 9.10 10.38
N TYR A 313 12.60 9.84 9.81
CA TYR A 313 12.90 9.82 8.38
C TYR A 313 14.33 9.31 8.13
N SER A 314 14.50 8.41 7.18
CA SER A 314 15.82 7.93 6.74
C SER A 314 15.96 8.11 5.23
N PRO A 315 16.92 8.91 4.75
CA PRO A 315 17.18 9.06 3.31
C PRO A 315 17.51 7.73 2.61
N GLU A 316 18.27 6.85 3.26
CA GLU A 316 18.57 5.50 2.75
C GLU A 316 17.40 4.52 2.92
N GLY A 317 16.33 4.91 3.63
CA GLY A 317 15.25 4.04 4.05
C GLY A 317 15.63 3.09 5.19
N PHE A 318 14.62 2.44 5.77
CA PHE A 318 14.79 1.53 6.89
C PHE A 318 15.10 0.11 6.42
N GLY A 319 16.04 -0.57 7.10
CA GLY A 319 16.25 -2.01 6.97
C GLY A 319 15.20 -2.82 7.75
N GLU A 320 15.19 -4.14 7.56
CA GLU A 320 14.22 -5.03 8.24
C GLU A 320 14.26 -4.91 9.77
N LYS A 321 15.45 -4.78 10.36
CA LYS A 321 15.63 -4.65 11.81
C LYS A 321 15.12 -3.31 12.33
N GLU A 322 15.33 -2.23 11.60
CA GLU A 322 14.78 -0.92 11.92
C GLU A 322 13.25 -0.92 11.80
N LEU A 323 12.71 -1.54 10.76
CA LEU A 323 11.26 -1.68 10.58
C LEU A 323 10.62 -2.49 11.72
N GLU A 324 11.28 -3.52 12.21
CA GLU A 324 10.81 -4.29 13.35
C GLU A 324 10.74 -3.41 14.62
N VAL A 325 11.75 -2.58 14.86
CA VAL A 325 11.75 -1.61 15.96
C VAL A 325 10.60 -0.60 15.79
N ILE A 326 10.45 -0.01 14.61
CA ILE A 326 9.40 0.97 14.29
C ILE A 326 8.01 0.36 14.56
N LYS A 327 7.80 -0.89 14.17
CA LYS A 327 6.54 -1.60 14.40
C LYS A 327 6.26 -1.91 15.88
N ARG A 328 7.29 -2.02 16.72
CA ARG A 328 7.17 -2.43 18.12
C ARG A 328 7.30 -1.31 19.15
N VAL A 329 7.98 -0.23 18.82
CA VAL A 329 8.15 0.90 19.77
C VAL A 329 6.81 1.52 20.10
N ARG A 330 6.51 1.70 21.41
CA ARG A 330 5.24 2.27 21.89
C ARG A 330 5.44 3.38 22.90
N SER A 331 6.67 3.64 23.31
CA SER A 331 6.97 4.71 24.23
C SER A 331 8.47 4.96 24.37
N PHE A 332 8.81 6.16 24.78
CA PHE A 332 10.14 6.52 25.28
C PHE A 332 10.03 7.29 26.60
N PRO A 333 11.10 7.31 27.45
CA PRO A 333 11.04 7.97 28.76
C PRO A 333 10.84 9.48 28.64
N ASP A 334 10.06 10.06 29.57
CA ASP A 334 9.98 11.50 29.79
C ASP A 334 11.05 11.94 30.79
N PHE A 335 12.17 12.46 30.28
CA PHE A 335 13.31 12.86 31.12
C PHE A 335 13.14 14.22 31.81
N ARG A 336 12.01 14.92 31.65
CA ARG A 336 11.70 16.18 32.36
C ARG A 336 11.53 15.94 33.86
N ARG A 337 11.16 14.71 34.26
CA ARG A 337 10.89 14.32 35.62
C ARG A 337 11.93 13.34 36.16
N GLN A 338 13.20 13.71 36.17
CA GLN A 338 14.23 13.00 36.91
C GLN A 338 14.23 13.51 38.36
N SER A 339 13.36 12.94 39.20
CA SER A 339 13.54 12.96 40.63
C SER A 339 13.80 11.52 41.09
N PRO A 340 14.94 11.21 41.73
CA PRO A 340 15.31 9.85 42.11
C PRO A 340 14.51 9.25 43.27
N ALA A 341 13.52 9.93 43.79
CA ALA A 341 13.05 9.65 45.19
C ALA A 341 11.56 9.30 45.35
N GLN A 342 10.82 8.90 44.33
CA GLN A 342 9.48 8.35 44.59
C GLN A 342 9.14 7.18 43.65
N SER A 343 8.78 6.07 44.31
CA SER A 343 8.32 4.80 43.79
C SER A 343 7.19 4.97 42.75
N GLY A 344 7.52 4.97 41.49
CA GLY A 344 6.59 4.95 40.37
C GLY A 344 7.36 4.80 39.09
N SER A 345 6.82 4.03 38.15
CA SER A 345 7.36 3.94 36.80
C SER A 345 7.50 5.36 36.21
N PRO A 346 8.67 5.77 35.65
CA PRO A 346 8.84 7.12 35.13
C PRO A 346 7.75 7.41 34.07
N ASP A 347 7.17 8.61 34.14
CA ASP A 347 6.25 9.07 33.11
C ASP A 347 6.88 8.83 31.72
N ARG A 348 6.09 8.38 30.78
CA ARG A 348 6.56 8.04 29.44
C ARG A 348 5.72 8.76 28.40
N PHE A 349 6.38 9.24 27.36
CA PHE A 349 5.69 9.59 26.13
C PHE A 349 5.24 8.31 25.44
N ARG A 350 3.94 8.18 25.19
CA ARG A 350 3.39 7.08 24.41
C ARG A 350 3.50 7.43 22.93
N LEU A 351 3.84 6.43 22.11
CA LEU A 351 3.91 6.51 20.67
C LEU A 351 2.84 5.61 20.06
N THR A 352 1.99 6.19 19.26
CA THR A 352 1.06 5.45 18.39
C THR A 352 1.54 5.58 16.96
N PRO A 353 1.96 4.48 16.28
CA PRO A 353 2.31 4.53 14.88
C PRO A 353 1.07 4.87 14.05
N ILE A 354 1.19 5.82 13.14
CA ILE A 354 0.12 6.27 12.26
C ILE A 354 0.37 5.74 10.84
N GLU A 355 1.55 6.01 10.30
CA GLU A 355 1.88 5.74 8.91
C GLU A 355 3.31 5.25 8.76
N LEU A 356 3.55 4.51 7.69
CA LEU A 356 4.87 4.04 7.28
C LEU A 356 4.97 4.20 5.75
N LEU A 357 5.67 5.24 5.32
CA LEU A 357 5.64 5.77 3.96
C LEU A 357 6.94 5.47 3.21
N SER A 358 6.83 5.30 1.89
CA SER A 358 7.96 5.24 0.95
C SER A 358 8.48 6.64 0.62
N GLN A 359 9.58 6.72 -0.13
CA GLN A 359 10.15 8.01 -0.54
C GLN A 359 9.18 8.83 -1.39
N ASP A 360 8.43 8.17 -2.27
CA ASP A 360 7.49 8.80 -3.20
C ASP A 360 6.26 9.39 -2.48
N GLU A 361 5.98 8.91 -1.28
CA GLU A 361 4.86 9.39 -0.43
C GLU A 361 5.28 10.57 0.47
N CYS A 362 6.58 10.81 0.67
CA CYS A 362 7.09 11.89 1.53
C CYS A 362 6.62 13.31 1.13
N PRO A 363 6.45 13.66 -0.17
CA PRO A 363 5.93 14.96 -0.58
C PRO A 363 4.54 15.28 -0.03
N HIS A 364 3.70 14.28 0.22
CA HIS A 364 2.37 14.48 0.84
C HIS A 364 2.44 14.93 2.30
N VAL A 365 3.56 14.66 2.98
CA VAL A 365 3.76 15.03 4.39
C VAL A 365 4.55 16.34 4.53
N PHE A 366 5.61 16.49 3.74
CA PHE A 366 6.56 17.59 3.90
C PHE A 366 6.47 18.66 2.82
N GLY A 367 5.73 18.40 1.74
CA GLY A 367 5.60 19.30 0.61
C GLY A 367 6.76 19.20 -0.40
N ARG A 368 6.56 19.91 -1.50
CA ARG A 368 7.54 20.17 -2.55
C ARG A 368 7.41 21.63 -2.97
N SER A 369 8.46 22.40 -2.79
CA SER A 369 8.47 23.83 -3.10
C SER A 369 9.88 24.31 -3.46
N ASP A 370 9.97 25.40 -4.17
CA ASP A 370 11.19 26.20 -4.34
C ASP A 370 11.41 27.20 -3.20
N VAL A 371 10.37 27.48 -2.39
CA VAL A 371 10.45 28.39 -1.23
C VAL A 371 10.21 27.65 0.06
N TRP A 372 11.16 27.76 0.98
CA TRP A 372 11.15 27.09 2.27
C TRP A 372 11.40 28.05 3.41
N GLU A 373 10.63 27.96 4.49
CA GLU A 373 10.77 28.82 5.67
C GLU A 373 11.09 28.02 6.94
N SER A 374 11.95 28.56 7.79
CA SER A 374 12.32 27.93 9.07
C SER A 374 11.10 27.66 9.95
N TRP A 375 10.88 26.39 10.26
CA TRP A 375 9.92 25.95 11.27
C TRP A 375 10.57 25.84 12.65
N SER A 376 11.86 25.48 12.70
CA SER A 376 12.68 25.46 13.91
C SER A 376 14.00 26.19 13.66
N PRO A 377 14.71 26.65 14.72
CA PRO A 377 15.89 27.48 14.53
C PRO A 377 17.04 26.73 13.89
N PHE A 378 17.71 27.40 12.95
CA PHE A 378 18.99 26.96 12.39
C PHE A 378 20.09 27.17 13.43
N LEU A 379 20.95 26.16 13.61
CA LEU A 379 22.12 26.22 14.51
C LEU A 379 23.40 26.18 13.70
N CYS A 380 24.27 27.16 13.92
CA CYS A 380 25.58 27.20 13.27
C CYS A 380 26.49 26.07 13.78
N ASN A 381 27.11 25.33 12.85
CA ASN A 381 28.12 24.32 13.14
C ASN A 381 29.53 24.96 13.36
N ARG A 382 29.77 26.16 12.81
CA ARG A 382 31.00 26.91 12.87
C ARG A 382 30.77 28.30 13.45
N HIS A 383 31.80 28.88 14.10
CA HIS A 383 31.76 30.24 14.54
C HIS A 383 31.81 31.20 13.34
N PRO A 384 30.82 32.09 13.18
CA PRO A 384 30.94 33.18 12.22
C PRO A 384 32.18 34.04 12.52
N LYS A 385 32.96 34.36 11.49
CA LYS A 385 34.16 35.15 11.65
C LYS A 385 33.85 36.64 11.54
N LYS A 386 34.63 37.50 12.24
CA LYS A 386 34.45 38.93 12.21
C LYS A 386 34.56 39.56 10.80
N ASN A 387 35.28 38.91 9.89
CA ASN A 387 35.43 39.31 8.50
C ASN A 387 34.27 38.85 7.57
N GLY A 388 33.16 38.40 8.13
CA GLY A 388 31.99 37.92 7.39
C GLY A 388 32.08 36.52 6.86
N LYS A 389 33.23 35.81 6.95
CA LYS A 389 33.36 34.41 6.54
C LYS A 389 32.64 33.50 7.53
N ASP A 390 32.11 32.40 7.03
CA ASP A 390 31.34 31.39 7.78
C ASP A 390 30.10 32.04 8.45
N SER A 391 29.47 33.03 7.80
CA SER A 391 28.18 33.54 8.24
C SER A 391 27.13 32.43 8.32
N PRO A 392 26.05 32.60 9.06
CA PRO A 392 24.95 31.59 9.06
C PRO A 392 24.44 31.28 7.65
N GLU A 393 24.34 32.31 6.79
CA GLU A 393 23.93 32.19 5.38
C GLU A 393 24.96 31.42 4.55
N ASP A 394 26.27 31.65 4.76
CA ASP A 394 27.33 30.87 4.10
C ASP A 394 27.25 29.39 4.49
N GLN A 395 26.96 29.12 5.76
CA GLN A 395 26.82 27.74 6.26
C GLN A 395 25.60 27.04 5.64
N VAL A 396 24.46 27.72 5.47
CA VAL A 396 23.30 27.20 4.75
C VAL A 396 23.65 26.86 3.31
N ARG A 397 24.27 27.82 2.56
CA ARG A 397 24.66 27.58 1.16
C ARG A 397 25.64 26.42 1.03
N LEU A 398 26.61 26.33 1.92
CA LEU A 398 27.62 25.27 1.93
C LEU A 398 26.96 23.89 2.17
N GLU A 399 26.03 23.81 3.11
CA GLU A 399 25.36 22.58 3.46
C GLU A 399 24.42 22.11 2.33
N CYS A 400 23.65 23.02 1.72
CA CYS A 400 22.83 22.72 0.57
C CYS A 400 23.67 22.12 -0.58
N ARG A 401 24.81 22.74 -0.90
CA ARG A 401 25.74 22.22 -1.92
C ARG A 401 26.27 20.83 -1.60
N ARG A 402 26.67 20.59 -0.33
CA ARG A 402 27.18 19.27 0.11
C ARG A 402 26.13 18.17 0.01
N ARG A 403 24.86 18.51 0.21
CA ARG A 403 23.75 17.56 0.11
C ARG A 403 23.21 17.40 -1.31
N GLY A 404 23.81 18.07 -2.30
CA GLY A 404 23.35 18.00 -3.69
C GLY A 404 21.97 18.63 -3.91
N LEU A 405 21.55 19.56 -3.02
CA LEU A 405 20.32 20.33 -3.20
C LEU A 405 20.50 21.37 -4.32
N PRO A 406 19.42 21.81 -4.98
CA PRO A 406 19.44 22.90 -5.94
C PRO A 406 20.10 24.15 -5.39
N GLU A 407 20.58 25.03 -6.27
CA GLU A 407 21.21 26.30 -5.87
C GLU A 407 20.23 27.17 -5.07
N VAL A 408 20.70 27.72 -3.96
CA VAL A 408 19.94 28.67 -3.15
C VAL A 408 20.13 30.06 -3.75
N LEU A 409 19.10 30.57 -4.42
CA LEU A 409 19.10 31.88 -5.07
C LEU A 409 19.07 33.01 -4.02
N GLU A 410 18.16 32.89 -3.04
CA GLU A 410 17.95 33.93 -2.02
C GLU A 410 17.89 33.32 -0.62
N ILE A 411 18.42 34.07 0.36
CA ILE A 411 18.34 33.74 1.79
C ILE A 411 17.91 34.99 2.53
N GLU A 412 16.74 34.97 3.11
CA GLU A 412 16.25 36.04 3.97
C GLU A 412 16.23 35.53 5.43
N ARG A 413 16.59 36.46 6.36
CA ARG A 413 16.38 36.18 7.79
C ARG A 413 14.93 36.43 8.16
N VAL A 414 14.35 35.48 8.90
CA VAL A 414 12.97 35.55 9.36
C VAL A 414 12.89 35.45 10.88
N GLU A 415 11.97 36.21 11.45
CA GLU A 415 11.59 36.09 12.87
C GLU A 415 10.46 35.08 13.02
N THR A 416 10.20 34.64 14.24
CA THR A 416 9.11 33.73 14.54
C THR A 416 7.76 34.45 14.45
N GLY A 417 6.74 33.72 13.96
CA GLY A 417 5.38 34.24 13.90
C GLY A 417 4.79 34.59 15.28
N PRO A 418 3.71 35.36 15.31
CA PRO A 418 3.02 35.73 16.56
C PRO A 418 2.61 34.50 17.40
N GLY A 419 2.87 34.55 18.69
CA GLY A 419 2.53 33.49 19.63
C GLY A 419 3.47 32.27 19.61
N LEU A 420 4.48 32.24 18.75
CA LEU A 420 5.52 31.21 18.72
C LEU A 420 6.74 31.63 19.56
N PRO A 421 7.49 30.66 20.13
CA PRO A 421 8.74 30.94 20.84
C PRO A 421 9.76 31.59 19.91
N ARG A 422 10.47 32.62 20.40
CA ARG A 422 11.61 33.21 19.66
C ARG A 422 12.71 32.17 19.46
N TRP A 423 13.50 32.29 18.38
CA TRP A 423 14.53 31.29 18.05
C TRP A 423 15.51 31.03 19.20
N VAL A 424 15.83 32.02 20.01
CA VAL A 424 16.71 31.89 21.17
C VAL A 424 16.11 31.18 22.37
N GLU A 425 14.81 30.99 22.40
CA GLU A 425 14.10 30.30 23.50
C GLU A 425 14.12 28.78 23.34
N TYR A 426 14.48 28.27 22.19
CA TYR A 426 14.58 26.82 21.96
C TYR A 426 15.78 26.24 22.70
N VAL A 427 15.60 25.03 23.24
CA VAL A 427 16.71 24.23 23.76
C VAL A 427 17.63 23.90 22.61
N ASN A 428 18.87 24.34 22.66
CA ASN A 428 19.80 24.32 21.57
C ASN A 428 21.03 23.45 21.79
N ARG A 429 21.03 22.60 22.85
CA ARG A 429 22.08 21.59 23.10
C ARG A 429 21.52 20.34 23.70
N ARG A 430 22.06 19.20 23.28
CA ARG A 430 21.79 17.90 23.88
C ARG A 430 22.59 17.70 25.17
N TRP A 431 22.20 16.70 25.95
CA TRP A 431 22.91 16.31 27.17
C TRP A 431 24.38 16.00 26.87
N ARG A 432 25.31 16.59 27.62
CA ARG A 432 26.77 16.42 27.48
C ARG A 432 27.36 16.84 26.14
N LYS A 433 26.70 17.74 25.40
CA LYS A 433 27.20 18.31 24.15
C LYS A 433 27.43 19.80 24.30
N ASN A 434 28.32 20.35 23.47
CA ASN A 434 28.53 21.78 23.36
C ASN A 434 27.31 22.46 22.73
N GLY A 435 27.02 23.70 23.11
CA GLY A 435 25.98 24.48 22.50
C GLY A 435 26.34 24.97 21.09
N PRO A 436 25.42 25.68 20.42
CA PRO A 436 25.64 26.25 19.09
C PRO A 436 26.79 27.26 19.11
N LYS A 437 27.37 27.50 17.92
CA LYS A 437 28.52 28.38 17.74
C LYS A 437 28.13 29.85 17.50
N ALA A 438 26.84 30.11 17.34
CA ALA A 438 26.24 31.45 17.20
C ALA A 438 24.80 31.41 17.71
N PRO A 439 24.16 32.58 17.96
CA PRO A 439 22.74 32.63 18.30
C PRO A 439 21.88 31.91 17.24
N PRO A 440 20.87 31.17 17.68
CA PRO A 440 19.90 30.53 16.77
C PRO A 440 19.18 31.58 15.91
N CYS A 441 18.92 31.25 14.65
CA CYS A 441 18.24 32.15 13.70
C CYS A 441 17.30 31.36 12.79
N GLY A 442 16.41 32.05 12.08
CA GLY A 442 15.53 31.49 11.07
C GLY A 442 15.79 32.08 9.70
N PHE A 443 15.45 31.34 8.66
CA PHE A 443 15.62 31.69 7.27
C PHE A 443 14.40 31.39 6.43
N ARG A 444 14.19 32.20 5.38
CA ARG A 444 13.45 31.83 4.18
C ARG A 444 14.45 31.60 3.08
N LEU A 445 14.34 30.46 2.40
CA LEU A 445 15.24 30.02 1.34
C LEU A 445 14.47 29.90 0.03
N THR A 446 14.99 30.54 -1.04
CA THR A 446 14.47 30.36 -2.40
C THR A 446 15.48 29.55 -3.21
N PHE A 447 15.08 28.41 -3.72
CA PHE A 447 15.90 27.51 -4.53
C PHE A 447 15.64 27.73 -6.02
N ALA A 448 16.62 27.40 -6.86
CA ALA A 448 16.50 27.46 -8.32
C ALA A 448 15.49 26.43 -8.87
N GLU A 449 15.28 25.33 -8.16
CA GLU A 449 14.35 24.27 -8.51
C GLU A 449 13.62 23.78 -7.27
N PRO A 450 12.39 23.22 -7.41
CA PRO A 450 11.64 22.71 -6.28
C PRO A 450 12.36 21.57 -5.53
N VAL A 451 12.51 21.72 -4.23
CA VAL A 451 13.05 20.72 -3.29
C VAL A 451 11.90 19.91 -2.70
N VAL A 452 12.12 18.63 -2.51
CA VAL A 452 11.21 17.73 -1.79
C VAL A 452 11.67 17.57 -0.34
N GLY A 453 10.76 17.76 0.62
CA GLY A 453 11.04 17.58 2.04
C GLY A 453 11.21 16.12 2.49
N PRO A 454 11.65 15.89 3.73
CA PRO A 454 11.89 16.90 4.77
C PRO A 454 13.20 17.68 4.54
N LEU A 455 13.16 18.98 4.74
CA LEU A 455 14.34 19.82 4.72
C LEU A 455 14.71 20.23 6.15
N ALA A 456 15.90 19.81 6.61
CA ALA A 456 16.45 20.16 7.91
C ALA A 456 17.95 20.39 7.79
N LEU A 457 18.43 21.59 8.11
CA LEU A 457 19.80 22.08 7.87
C LEU A 457 20.46 22.54 9.17
N GLY A 458 21.79 22.48 9.22
CA GLY A 458 22.60 23.02 10.31
C GLY A 458 22.85 22.04 11.46
N GLY A 459 23.34 22.58 12.56
CA GLY A 459 23.65 21.80 13.75
C GLY A 459 22.41 21.14 14.35
N GLU A 460 22.58 19.89 14.78
CA GLU A 460 21.50 19.09 15.38
C GLU A 460 20.27 18.89 14.48
N CYS A 461 20.41 18.98 13.14
CA CYS A 461 19.31 18.80 12.19
C CYS A 461 18.67 17.42 12.26
N HIS A 462 19.45 16.36 12.59
CA HIS A 462 18.91 15.02 12.85
C HIS A 462 18.02 14.91 14.09
N PHE A 463 17.97 15.97 14.88
CA PHE A 463 17.18 16.08 16.12
C PHE A 463 16.17 17.21 16.06
N GLY A 464 15.72 17.54 14.87
CA GLY A 464 14.63 18.47 14.66
C GLY A 464 15.00 19.96 14.73
N MET A 465 16.29 20.32 14.85
CA MET A 465 16.72 21.71 14.67
C MET A 465 16.88 22.01 13.18
N GLY A 466 16.71 23.30 12.81
CA GLY A 466 16.83 23.71 11.41
C GLY A 466 15.83 23.05 10.47
N GLN A 467 14.66 22.64 10.94
CA GLN A 467 13.57 22.17 10.08
C GLN A 467 12.94 23.34 9.32
N PHE A 468 12.59 23.11 8.06
CA PHE A 468 11.90 24.04 7.18
C PHE A 468 10.55 23.48 6.74
N ILE A 469 9.63 24.37 6.42
CA ILE A 469 8.33 24.05 5.79
C ILE A 469 8.29 24.61 4.38
N ALA A 470 7.64 23.91 3.49
CA ALA A 470 7.32 24.39 2.14
C ALA A 470 6.27 25.51 2.21
N LEU A 471 6.46 26.57 1.44
CA LEU A 471 5.51 27.67 1.29
C LEU A 471 4.74 27.58 -0.02
#